data_56a35e1abcaa004ee938a97bc7ee00cb
#
_entry.id   56a35e1abcaa004ee938a97bc7ee00cb
#
_cell.length_a   1.000
_cell.length_b   1.000
_cell.length_c   1.000
_cell.angle_alpha   90.00
_cell.angle_beta   90.00
_cell.angle_gamma   90.00
#
_symmetry.space_group_name_H-M   'P 1'
#
loop_
_entity.id
_entity.type
_entity.pdbx_description
1 polymer ?
#
loop_
_entity_poly.entity_id
_entity_poly.type
_entity_poly.pdbx_seq_one_letter_code
_entity_poly.pdbx_strand_id
1 'polypeptide(L)'
;SDEAPRKRPEADPERVAFIRKRIAELKARIAEGGVREAVIRSLVYIGMAGEGVDERAFNELRNIRAENSGMTLADFKQTLREQFFSLLLDQDAALAAIPKMLPADAAKRAKALEAIRRTVQAAGNLTGERAERLALVEKMFGAAKKDKAPARAAAASKPAKPAKPSAKPGRKA
;
A
#
# COMPACT_ATOMS: atom_id res chain seq x y z
N SER A 1 -14.94 -54.28 20.22
CA SER A 1 -15.26 -53.00 20.90
C SER A 1 -15.49 -51.96 19.82
N ASP A 2 -16.75 -51.81 19.41
CA ASP A 2 -17.17 -50.78 18.46
C ASP A 2 -17.34 -49.46 19.21
N GLU A 3 -16.33 -48.62 19.16
CA GLU A 3 -16.45 -47.26 19.62
C GLU A 3 -17.11 -46.44 18.51
N ALA A 4 -18.39 -46.12 18.67
CA ALA A 4 -19.15 -45.27 17.75
C ALA A 4 -18.43 -43.92 17.58
N PRO A 5 -18.35 -43.38 16.37
CA PRO A 5 -17.70 -42.10 16.13
C PRO A 5 -18.45 -41.02 16.96
N ARG A 6 -17.72 -40.33 17.83
CA ARG A 6 -18.22 -39.20 18.60
C ARG A 6 -18.72 -38.14 17.64
N LYS A 7 -20.04 -37.94 17.58
CA LYS A 7 -20.62 -36.80 16.84
C LYS A 7 -19.98 -35.53 17.35
N ARG A 8 -19.36 -34.77 16.45
CA ARG A 8 -18.93 -33.41 16.75
C ARG A 8 -20.16 -32.63 17.22
N PRO A 9 -20.06 -31.89 18.34
CA PRO A 9 -21.17 -31.07 18.77
C PRO A 9 -21.57 -30.13 17.65
N GLU A 10 -22.86 -30.11 17.29
CA GLU A 10 -23.38 -29.14 16.32
C GLU A 10 -23.08 -27.74 16.83
N ALA A 11 -22.54 -26.88 15.94
CA ALA A 11 -22.22 -25.52 16.30
C ALA A 11 -23.51 -24.78 16.69
N ASP A 12 -23.48 -24.10 17.83
CA ASP A 12 -24.58 -23.26 18.31
C ASP A 12 -24.98 -22.25 17.21
N PRO A 13 -26.26 -22.26 16.76
CA PRO A 13 -26.72 -21.37 15.69
C PRO A 13 -26.50 -19.87 15.99
N GLU A 14 -26.66 -19.46 17.25
CA GLU A 14 -26.42 -18.06 17.67
C GLU A 14 -24.96 -17.68 17.54
N ARG A 15 -24.05 -18.56 17.90
CA ARG A 15 -22.60 -18.36 17.76
C ARG A 15 -22.20 -18.28 16.28
N VAL A 16 -22.76 -19.14 15.45
CA VAL A 16 -22.51 -19.11 14.00
C VAL A 16 -23.01 -17.81 13.39
N ALA A 17 -24.19 -17.35 13.75
CA ALA A 17 -24.75 -16.08 13.28
C ALA A 17 -23.89 -14.89 13.73
N PHE A 18 -23.42 -14.88 14.97
CA PHE A 18 -22.52 -13.85 15.47
C PHE A 18 -21.20 -13.80 14.70
N ILE A 19 -20.58 -14.95 14.46
CA ILE A 19 -19.31 -15.03 13.69
C ILE A 19 -19.53 -14.54 12.25
N ARG A 20 -20.62 -14.95 11.59
CA ARG A 20 -20.95 -14.48 10.23
C ARG A 20 -21.12 -12.97 10.17
N LYS A 21 -21.81 -12.39 11.16
CA LYS A 21 -21.98 -10.94 11.26
C LYS A 21 -20.63 -10.22 11.40
N ARG A 22 -19.75 -10.71 12.28
CA ARG A 22 -18.41 -10.13 12.45
C ARG A 22 -17.56 -10.24 11.19
N ILE A 23 -17.60 -11.36 10.51
CA ILE A 23 -16.91 -11.53 9.22
C ILE A 23 -17.43 -10.54 8.17
N ALA A 24 -18.75 -10.36 8.07
CA ALA A 24 -19.34 -9.40 7.15
C ALA A 24 -18.93 -7.95 7.46
N GLU A 25 -18.91 -7.57 8.73
CA GLU A 25 -18.43 -6.25 9.19
C GLU A 25 -16.96 -6.04 8.84
N LEU A 26 -16.10 -7.04 9.07
CA LEU A 26 -14.68 -6.97 8.73
C LEU A 26 -14.45 -6.88 7.22
N LYS A 27 -15.20 -7.65 6.43
CA LYS A 27 -15.14 -7.57 4.96
C LYS A 27 -15.56 -6.20 4.43
N ALA A 28 -16.57 -5.59 5.03
CA ALA A 28 -17.00 -4.23 4.65
C ALA A 28 -15.89 -3.20 4.89
N ARG A 29 -15.03 -3.42 5.88
CA ARG A 29 -13.91 -2.53 6.24
C ARG A 29 -12.64 -2.74 5.40
N ILE A 30 -12.57 -3.77 4.57
CA ILE A 30 -11.38 -4.07 3.74
C ILE A 30 -10.98 -2.90 2.85
N ALA A 31 -11.95 -2.16 2.32
CA ALA A 31 -11.72 -1.01 1.44
C ALA A 31 -11.50 0.31 2.18
N GLU A 32 -11.63 0.31 3.50
CA GLU A 32 -11.45 1.50 4.33
C GLU A 32 -9.98 1.71 4.68
N GLY A 33 -9.61 2.97 4.85
CA GLY A 33 -8.29 3.37 5.26
C GLY A 33 -7.59 4.26 4.24
N GLY A 34 -6.44 4.78 4.63
CA GLY A 34 -5.61 5.66 3.83
C GLY A 34 -4.24 5.06 3.54
N VAL A 35 -3.29 5.94 3.24
CA VAL A 35 -1.92 5.53 2.88
C VAL A 35 -1.22 4.74 3.97
N ARG A 36 -1.47 5.06 5.24
CA ARG A 36 -0.90 4.35 6.38
C ARG A 36 -1.31 2.87 6.38
N GLU A 37 -2.59 2.62 6.26
CA GLU A 37 -3.17 1.28 6.22
C GLU A 37 -2.71 0.53 4.97
N ALA A 38 -2.59 1.21 3.83
CA ALA A 38 -2.08 0.63 2.59
C ALA A 38 -0.61 0.19 2.72
N VAL A 39 0.24 0.99 3.35
CA VAL A 39 1.64 0.65 3.63
C VAL A 39 1.74 -0.57 4.54
N ILE A 40 1.02 -0.57 5.64
CA ILE A 40 1.05 -1.68 6.60
C ILE A 40 0.51 -2.96 5.95
N ARG A 41 -0.59 -2.89 5.20
CA ARG A 41 -1.13 -4.03 4.44
C ARG A 41 -0.13 -4.60 3.46
N SER A 42 0.56 -3.75 2.72
CA SER A 42 1.58 -4.15 1.76
C SER A 42 2.77 -4.84 2.43
N LEU A 43 3.24 -4.32 3.55
CA LEU A 43 4.33 -4.91 4.33
C LEU A 43 3.95 -6.26 4.93
N VAL A 44 2.73 -6.39 5.46
CA VAL A 44 2.21 -7.66 5.95
C VAL A 44 2.11 -8.68 4.83
N TYR A 45 1.57 -8.29 3.67
CA TYR A 45 1.47 -9.15 2.50
C TYR A 45 2.81 -9.71 2.04
N ILE A 46 3.82 -8.86 1.93
CA ILE A 46 5.19 -9.26 1.56
C ILE A 46 5.79 -10.15 2.65
N GLY A 47 5.62 -9.79 3.91
CA GLY A 47 6.15 -10.54 5.06
C GLY A 47 5.54 -11.93 5.22
N MET A 48 4.29 -12.13 4.82
CA MET A 48 3.62 -13.45 4.87
C MET A 48 4.25 -14.49 3.93
N ALA A 49 5.01 -14.07 2.94
CA ALA A 49 5.74 -14.97 2.04
C ALA A 49 7.06 -15.48 2.65
N GLY A 50 7.52 -14.92 3.76
CA GLY A 50 8.78 -15.28 4.42
C GLY A 50 8.60 -16.36 5.49
N GLU A 51 9.69 -17.06 5.78
CA GLU A 51 9.78 -17.99 6.91
C GLU A 51 10.16 -17.22 8.18
N GLY A 52 9.14 -16.78 8.93
CA GLY A 52 9.33 -16.16 10.23
C GLY A 52 9.42 -14.63 10.24
N VAL A 53 9.42 -14.07 11.43
CA VAL A 53 9.52 -12.62 11.66
C VAL A 53 10.99 -12.22 11.70
N ASP A 54 11.41 -11.36 10.79
CA ASP A 54 12.74 -10.77 10.81
C ASP A 54 12.77 -9.56 11.75
N GLU A 55 13.67 -9.60 12.74
CA GLU A 55 13.82 -8.53 13.72
C GLU A 55 14.21 -7.19 13.08
N ARG A 56 14.98 -7.22 11.99
CA ARG A 56 15.37 -6.01 11.24
C ARG A 56 14.18 -5.34 10.59
N ALA A 57 13.27 -6.11 9.99
CA ALA A 57 12.02 -5.60 9.45
C ALA A 57 11.14 -4.98 10.54
N PHE A 58 11.10 -5.60 11.71
CA PHE A 58 10.36 -5.07 12.85
C PHE A 58 10.95 -3.75 13.36
N ASN A 59 12.26 -3.60 13.38
CA ASN A 59 12.93 -2.34 13.75
C ASN A 59 12.64 -1.23 12.73
N GLU A 60 12.62 -1.53 11.42
CA GLU A 60 12.23 -0.54 10.41
C GLU A 60 10.75 -0.14 10.54
N LEU A 61 9.87 -1.06 10.86
CA LEU A 61 8.48 -0.73 11.18
C LEU A 61 8.36 0.21 12.37
N ARG A 62 9.18 0.04 13.41
CA ARG A 62 9.26 0.98 14.54
C ARG A 62 9.72 2.35 14.10
N ASN A 63 10.71 2.44 13.20
CA ASN A 63 11.20 3.70 12.66
C ASN A 63 10.11 4.41 11.85
N ILE A 64 9.39 3.69 10.99
CA ILE A 64 8.25 4.24 10.24
C ILE A 64 7.19 4.78 11.18
N ARG A 65 6.90 4.08 12.27
CA ARG A 65 5.98 4.57 13.30
C ARG A 65 6.47 5.87 13.95
N ALA A 66 7.76 5.94 14.28
CA ALA A 66 8.34 7.11 14.90
C ALA A 66 8.34 8.34 13.96
N GLU A 67 8.53 8.12 12.66
CA GLU A 67 8.47 9.16 11.63
C GLU A 67 7.03 9.69 11.42
N ASN A 68 6.02 8.85 11.68
CA ASN A 68 4.62 9.22 11.64
C ASN A 68 4.15 9.68 13.03
N SER A 69 4.44 10.93 13.36
CA SER A 69 4.03 11.54 14.62
C SER A 69 2.51 11.42 14.84
N GLY A 70 2.10 10.89 15.99
CA GLY A 70 0.71 10.77 16.41
C GLY A 70 0.16 9.34 16.47
N MET A 71 0.89 8.33 15.96
CA MET A 71 0.48 6.94 16.13
C MET A 71 1.09 6.35 17.41
N THR A 72 0.25 5.95 18.36
CA THR A 72 0.70 5.21 19.54
C THR A 72 1.10 3.78 19.18
N LEU A 73 1.87 3.12 20.05
CA LEU A 73 2.20 1.70 19.85
C LEU A 73 0.96 0.81 19.86
N ALA A 74 -0.04 1.15 20.67
CA ALA A 74 -1.32 0.43 20.73
C ALA A 74 -2.07 0.55 19.39
N ASP A 75 -2.16 1.75 18.82
CA ASP A 75 -2.80 2.00 17.52
C ASP A 75 -2.07 1.28 16.39
N PHE A 76 -0.75 1.28 16.43
CA PHE A 76 0.07 0.55 15.45
C PHE A 76 -0.18 -0.96 15.49
N LYS A 77 -0.18 -1.56 16.68
CA LYS A 77 -0.49 -2.97 16.86
C LYS A 77 -1.90 -3.33 16.40
N GLN A 78 -2.86 -2.45 16.68
CA GLN A 78 -4.25 -2.60 16.24
C GLN A 78 -4.34 -2.58 14.71
N THR A 79 -3.74 -1.59 14.07
CA THR A 79 -3.72 -1.47 12.61
C THR A 79 -3.04 -2.68 11.97
N LEU A 80 -1.92 -3.13 12.52
CA LEU A 80 -1.21 -4.31 12.03
C LEU A 80 -2.11 -5.57 12.03
N ARG A 81 -2.84 -5.80 13.13
CA ARG A 81 -3.78 -6.91 13.24
C ARG A 81 -4.94 -6.80 12.24
N GLU A 82 -5.52 -5.61 12.09
CA GLU A 82 -6.62 -5.37 11.16
C GLU A 82 -6.21 -5.64 9.72
N GLN A 83 -5.03 -5.19 9.31
CA GLN A 83 -4.52 -5.42 7.97
C GLN A 83 -4.19 -6.90 7.73
N PHE A 84 -3.62 -7.57 8.72
CA PHE A 84 -3.38 -9.01 8.65
C PHE A 84 -4.68 -9.80 8.49
N PHE A 85 -5.70 -9.50 9.28
CA PHE A 85 -7.00 -10.15 9.17
C PHE A 85 -7.69 -9.87 7.83
N SER A 86 -7.58 -8.66 7.29
CA SER A 86 -8.11 -8.34 5.97
C SER A 86 -7.54 -9.25 4.89
N LEU A 87 -6.24 -9.49 4.92
CA LEU A 87 -5.55 -10.40 4.00
C LEU A 87 -5.95 -11.86 4.20
N LEU A 88 -6.18 -12.30 5.44
CA LEU A 88 -6.65 -13.65 5.72
C LEU A 88 -8.10 -13.90 5.29
N LEU A 89 -8.96 -12.88 5.44
CA LEU A 89 -10.37 -13.00 5.10
C LEU A 89 -10.63 -13.06 3.60
N ASP A 90 -9.98 -12.17 2.86
CA ASP A 90 -10.11 -12.05 1.41
C ASP A 90 -8.88 -11.35 0.85
N GLN A 91 -7.85 -12.12 0.51
CA GLN A 91 -6.58 -11.58 0.03
C GLN A 91 -6.76 -10.80 -1.27
N ASP A 92 -7.55 -11.29 -2.20
CA ASP A 92 -7.74 -10.65 -3.50
C ASP A 92 -8.43 -9.30 -3.35
N ALA A 93 -9.48 -9.22 -2.53
CA ALA A 93 -10.18 -7.97 -2.24
C ALA A 93 -9.28 -6.99 -1.46
N ALA A 94 -8.50 -7.49 -0.50
CA ALA A 94 -7.59 -6.68 0.28
C ALA A 94 -6.49 -6.05 -0.58
N LEU A 95 -5.93 -6.79 -1.52
CA LEU A 95 -4.94 -6.29 -2.47
C LEU A 95 -5.56 -5.33 -3.50
N ALA A 96 -6.73 -5.66 -4.04
CA ALA A 96 -7.45 -4.82 -5.00
C ALA A 96 -7.85 -3.46 -4.40
N ALA A 97 -8.04 -3.36 -3.10
CA ALA A 97 -8.37 -2.13 -2.41
C ALA A 97 -7.17 -1.17 -2.25
N ILE A 98 -5.93 -1.66 -2.28
CA ILE A 98 -4.74 -0.85 -2.04
C ILE A 98 -4.67 0.40 -2.93
N PRO A 99 -4.85 0.33 -4.26
CA PRO A 99 -4.80 1.53 -5.10
C PRO A 99 -5.81 2.61 -4.71
N LYS A 100 -6.97 2.21 -4.20
CA LYS A 100 -8.02 3.14 -3.75
C LYS A 100 -7.71 3.82 -2.43
N MET A 101 -6.85 3.22 -1.61
CA MET A 101 -6.40 3.73 -0.32
C MET A 101 -5.27 4.75 -0.46
N LEU A 102 -4.65 4.83 -1.62
CA LEU A 102 -3.49 5.68 -1.88
C LEU A 102 -3.89 7.12 -2.23
N PRO A 103 -3.07 8.11 -1.84
CA PRO A 103 -3.33 9.50 -2.18
C PRO A 103 -3.18 9.74 -3.70
N ALA A 104 -3.88 10.77 -4.19
CA ALA A 104 -3.75 11.20 -5.58
C ALA A 104 -2.39 11.80 -5.90
N ASP A 105 -1.70 12.37 -4.91
CA ASP A 105 -0.39 12.97 -5.03
C ASP A 105 0.68 11.90 -5.30
N ALA A 106 1.31 11.96 -6.47
CA ALA A 106 2.33 11.01 -6.89
C ALA A 106 3.57 11.05 -5.98
N ALA A 107 3.94 12.22 -5.44
CA ALA A 107 5.07 12.34 -4.53
C ALA A 107 4.80 11.64 -3.20
N LYS A 108 3.60 11.74 -2.68
CA LYS A 108 3.19 11.02 -1.46
C LYS A 108 3.16 9.52 -1.66
N ARG A 109 2.68 9.04 -2.83
CA ARG A 109 2.74 7.61 -3.17
C ARG A 109 4.16 7.10 -3.28
N ALA A 110 5.04 7.86 -3.93
CA ALA A 110 6.45 7.50 -4.06
C ALA A 110 7.16 7.42 -2.72
N LYS A 111 6.88 8.36 -1.81
CA LYS A 111 7.40 8.34 -0.44
C LYS A 111 6.93 7.11 0.34
N ALA A 112 5.67 6.76 0.22
CA ALA A 112 5.11 5.57 0.85
C ALA A 112 5.74 4.28 0.31
N LEU A 113 5.92 4.18 -1.01
CA LEU A 113 6.58 3.04 -1.64
C LEU A 113 8.04 2.92 -1.23
N GLU A 114 8.75 4.03 -1.09
CA GLU A 114 10.14 4.05 -0.61
C GLU A 114 10.24 3.52 0.83
N ALA A 115 9.30 3.88 1.69
CA ALA A 115 9.22 3.33 3.05
C ALA A 115 9.01 1.81 3.04
N ILE A 116 8.20 1.29 2.14
CA ILE A 116 8.00 -0.15 1.96
C ILE A 116 9.30 -0.82 1.51
N ARG A 117 9.96 -0.29 0.49
CA ARG A 117 11.23 -0.82 -0.03
C ARG A 117 12.31 -0.87 1.06
N ARG A 118 12.46 0.22 1.80
CA ARG A 118 13.43 0.32 2.90
C ARG A 118 13.19 -0.74 3.96
N THR A 119 11.94 -0.97 4.36
CA THR A 119 11.57 -1.99 5.34
C THR A 119 11.87 -3.39 4.83
N VAL A 120 11.51 -3.68 3.59
CA VAL A 120 11.71 -4.99 2.99
C VAL A 120 13.20 -5.28 2.78
N GLN A 121 13.99 -4.30 2.36
CA GLN A 121 15.44 -4.42 2.18
C GLN A 121 16.18 -4.61 3.52
N ALA A 122 15.69 -4.01 4.60
CA ALA A 122 16.24 -4.22 5.94
C ALA A 122 16.14 -5.66 6.40
N ALA A 123 15.16 -6.42 5.92
CA ALA A 123 14.98 -7.84 6.21
C ALA A 123 15.98 -8.76 5.47
N GLY A 124 16.83 -8.23 4.60
CA GLY A 124 17.85 -8.97 3.86
C GLY A 124 17.56 -9.12 2.36
N ASN A 125 18.21 -10.09 1.71
CA ASN A 125 18.08 -10.29 0.29
C ASN A 125 16.64 -10.68 -0.10
N LEU A 126 16.10 -9.95 -1.08
CA LEU A 126 14.78 -10.18 -1.62
C LEU A 126 14.87 -11.17 -2.78
N THR A 127 14.38 -12.39 -2.55
CA THR A 127 14.35 -13.45 -3.54
C THR A 127 13.01 -14.20 -3.52
N GLY A 128 12.70 -14.90 -4.62
CA GLY A 128 11.52 -15.75 -4.70
C GLY A 128 10.20 -15.00 -4.52
N GLU A 129 9.29 -15.58 -3.76
CA GLU A 129 7.93 -15.06 -3.58
C GLU A 129 7.87 -13.67 -2.93
N ARG A 130 8.79 -13.36 -2.03
CA ARG A 130 8.87 -12.02 -1.42
C ARG A 130 9.18 -10.94 -2.47
N ALA A 131 10.11 -11.23 -3.39
CA ALA A 131 10.43 -10.32 -4.50
C ALA A 131 9.25 -10.14 -5.45
N GLU A 132 8.53 -11.21 -5.75
CA GLU A 132 7.30 -11.16 -6.58
C GLU A 132 6.21 -10.34 -5.92
N ARG A 133 6.01 -10.49 -4.62
CA ARG A 133 5.04 -9.71 -3.86
C ARG A 133 5.40 -8.23 -3.80
N LEU A 134 6.66 -7.89 -3.63
CA LEU A 134 7.11 -6.49 -3.72
C LEU A 134 6.83 -5.91 -5.10
N ALA A 135 7.13 -6.63 -6.17
CA ALA A 135 6.86 -6.18 -7.53
C ALA A 135 5.36 -5.92 -7.76
N LEU A 136 4.48 -6.77 -7.22
CA LEU A 136 3.04 -6.55 -7.28
C LEU A 136 2.61 -5.29 -6.52
N VAL A 137 3.16 -5.06 -5.33
CA VAL A 137 2.91 -3.85 -4.53
C VAL A 137 3.37 -2.61 -5.30
N GLU A 138 4.55 -2.62 -5.88
CA GLU A 138 5.06 -1.51 -6.71
C GLU A 138 4.11 -1.18 -7.86
N LYS A 139 3.60 -2.21 -8.53
CA LYS A 139 2.61 -2.06 -9.60
C LYS A 139 1.31 -1.43 -9.10
N MET A 140 0.81 -1.87 -7.95
CA MET A 140 -0.41 -1.30 -7.35
C MET A 140 -0.24 0.16 -6.97
N PHE A 141 0.91 0.56 -6.45
CA PHE A 141 1.22 1.96 -6.14
C PHE A 141 1.35 2.82 -7.39
N GLY A 142 1.90 2.29 -8.47
CA GLY A 142 1.99 2.98 -9.75
C GLY A 142 0.66 3.08 -10.49
N ALA A 143 -0.24 2.09 -10.34
CA ALA A 143 -1.56 2.07 -10.96
C ALA A 143 -2.57 2.97 -10.25
N ALA A 144 -2.29 3.42 -9.01
CA ALA A 144 -3.16 4.31 -8.28
C ALA A 144 -3.38 5.60 -9.06
N LYS A 145 -4.63 5.79 -9.52
CA LYS A 145 -5.13 7.03 -10.12
C LYS A 145 -4.34 7.57 -11.32
N LYS A 146 -4.14 6.76 -12.33
CA LYS A 146 -3.95 7.29 -13.68
C LYS A 146 -5.19 8.05 -14.18
N ASP A 147 -6.30 8.00 -13.46
CA ASP A 147 -7.60 8.46 -13.91
C ASP A 147 -7.87 9.95 -13.77
N LYS A 148 -6.97 10.75 -13.26
CA LYS A 148 -7.03 12.21 -13.35
C LYS A 148 -5.66 12.85 -13.19
N ALA A 149 -4.76 12.61 -14.15
CA ALA A 149 -3.96 13.74 -14.53
C ALA A 149 -4.94 14.74 -15.19
N PRO A 150 -5.14 15.96 -14.69
CA PRO A 150 -5.70 16.97 -15.55
C PRO A 150 -4.77 16.98 -16.77
N ALA A 151 -5.35 16.85 -17.96
CA ALA A 151 -4.66 17.17 -19.17
C ALA A 151 -4.24 18.64 -18.99
N ARG A 152 -3.13 18.87 -18.36
CA ARG A 152 -2.38 20.09 -18.56
C ARG A 152 -1.95 19.95 -19.99
N ALA A 153 -2.72 20.58 -20.87
CA ALA A 153 -2.24 20.95 -22.16
C ALA A 153 -0.81 21.40 -21.92
N ALA A 154 0.12 20.70 -22.55
CA ALA A 154 1.49 21.17 -22.61
C ALA A 154 1.34 22.63 -22.95
N ALA A 155 1.78 23.52 -22.05
CA ALA A 155 1.84 24.92 -22.36
C ALA A 155 2.68 24.99 -23.61
N ALA A 156 2.02 25.26 -24.73
CA ALA A 156 2.72 25.46 -25.97
C ALA A 156 3.72 26.58 -25.70
N SER A 157 4.98 26.24 -25.61
CA SER A 157 6.04 27.21 -25.62
C SER A 157 5.87 27.97 -26.91
N LYS A 158 5.38 29.19 -26.83
CA LYS A 158 5.36 30.10 -27.96
C LYS A 158 6.78 30.16 -28.48
N PRO A 159 7.05 29.89 -29.76
CA PRO A 159 8.35 30.10 -30.32
C PRO A 159 8.70 31.57 -30.16
N ALA A 160 9.83 31.84 -29.57
CA ALA A 160 10.37 33.19 -29.47
C ALA A 160 10.46 33.79 -30.88
N LYS A 161 9.82 34.94 -31.09
CA LYS A 161 10.01 35.70 -32.33
C LYS A 161 11.49 35.93 -32.57
N PRO A 162 12.01 35.67 -33.79
CA PRO A 162 13.38 36.03 -34.10
C PRO A 162 13.51 37.53 -34.02
N ALA A 163 14.54 37.97 -33.30
CA ALA A 163 14.89 39.39 -33.24
C ALA A 163 15.25 39.89 -34.64
N LYS A 164 14.64 41.00 -35.08
CA LYS A 164 15.04 41.71 -36.30
C LYS A 164 16.48 42.16 -36.20
N PRO A 165 17.29 41.94 -37.22
CA PRO A 165 18.61 42.54 -37.26
C PRO A 165 18.45 44.06 -37.42
N SER A 166 19.05 44.81 -36.53
CA SER A 166 19.16 46.27 -36.63
C SER A 166 20.08 46.62 -37.79
N ALA A 167 19.54 47.26 -38.79
CA ALA A 167 20.34 47.87 -39.86
C ALA A 167 21.17 49.02 -39.28
N LYS A 168 22.47 48.99 -39.46
CA LYS A 168 23.34 50.12 -39.22
C LYS A 168 23.13 51.17 -40.32
N PRO A 169 22.93 52.43 -39.99
CA PRO A 169 23.03 53.49 -41.03
C PRO A 169 24.47 53.69 -41.38
N GLY A 170 24.72 53.66 -42.68
CA GLY A 170 26.03 53.98 -43.24
C GLY A 170 26.40 55.46 -43.02
N ARG A 171 27.58 55.63 -42.62
CA ARG A 171 28.21 56.96 -42.51
C ARG A 171 28.62 57.41 -43.90
N LYS A 172 28.23 58.60 -44.33
CA LYS A 172 28.85 59.37 -45.37
C LYS A 172 29.82 60.35 -44.74
N ALA A 173 30.93 60.48 -45.42
CA ALA A 173 32.01 61.39 -45.18
C ALA A 173 31.63 62.86 -45.20
#